data_9076b54c919e7491d497bcf251b016cd
#
_entry.id   9076b54c919e7491d497bcf251b016cd
#
_cell.length_a   1.000
_cell.length_b   1.000
_cell.length_c   1.000
_cell.angle_alpha   90.00
_cell.angle_beta   90.00
_cell.angle_gamma   90.00
#
_symmetry.space_group_name_H-M   'P 1'
#
loop_
_entity.id
_entity.type
_entity.pdbx_description
1 polymer ?
#
loop_
_entity_poly.entity_id
_entity_poly.type
_entity_poly.pdbx_seq_one_letter_code
_entity_poly.pdbx_strand_id
1 'polypeptide(L)'
;MIGNVGLEPEVRYYDADQAVARVRLATTEKGYTLPNGTQVPDRTDWHTVLLWKGLAKIAERYVHKGDKICVEGRIRYRSEDTQKGERRYVTEIYADSMELLTPRSARRDEAQQAASGGQTQASGGQTQTAGGSSKLPF
;
A
#
# COMPACT_ATOMS: atom_id res chain seq x y z
N MET A 1 -11.52 -1.76 4.15
CA MET A 1 -11.06 -1.39 2.79
C MET A 1 -9.89 -2.27 2.40
N ILE A 2 -9.94 -2.84 1.23
CA ILE A 2 -8.88 -3.68 0.70
C ILE A 2 -8.46 -3.10 -0.64
N GLY A 3 -7.18 -2.90 -0.84
CA GLY A 3 -6.68 -2.35 -2.09
C GLY A 3 -5.20 -2.55 -2.27
N ASN A 4 -4.68 -1.99 -3.33
CA ASN A 4 -3.27 -2.09 -3.66
C ASN A 4 -2.56 -0.76 -3.46
N VAL A 5 -1.36 -0.85 -2.93
CA VAL A 5 -0.54 0.33 -2.66
C VAL A 5 0.00 0.86 -3.99
N GLY A 6 -0.31 2.11 -4.30
CA GLY A 6 0.05 2.69 -5.59
C GLY A 6 1.40 3.38 -5.62
N LEU A 7 1.88 3.81 -4.47
CA LEU A 7 3.18 4.47 -4.34
C LEU A 7 3.83 3.97 -3.07
N GLU A 8 5.15 4.04 -3.00
CA GLU A 8 5.84 3.72 -1.76
C GLU A 8 5.32 4.60 -0.62
N PRO A 9 5.08 4.04 0.56
CA PRO A 9 4.59 4.83 1.69
C PRO A 9 5.53 5.97 2.04
N GLU A 10 4.94 7.12 2.30
CA GLU A 10 5.69 8.29 2.72
C GLU A 10 5.65 8.33 4.23
N VAL A 11 6.80 8.20 4.87
CA VAL A 11 6.87 8.15 6.32
C VAL A 11 7.57 9.39 6.84
N ARG A 12 6.94 10.05 7.79
CA ARG A 12 7.52 11.23 8.43
C ARG A 12 7.55 11.04 9.93
N TYR A 13 8.64 11.44 10.53
CA TYR A 13 8.79 11.43 11.97
C TYR A 13 8.64 12.84 12.48
N TYR A 14 7.66 13.05 13.35
CA TYR A 14 7.45 14.36 13.96
C TYR A 14 7.98 14.42 15.38
N ASP A 15 8.44 13.29 15.89
CA ASP A 15 9.08 13.19 17.19
C ASP A 15 9.97 11.95 17.14
N ALA A 16 10.82 11.76 18.12
CA ALA A 16 11.79 10.68 18.14
C ALA A 16 11.18 9.30 17.89
N ASP A 17 10.03 9.06 18.48
CA ASP A 17 9.34 7.76 18.33
C ASP A 17 7.99 7.86 17.65
N GLN A 18 7.60 9.03 17.20
CA GLN A 18 6.29 9.25 16.62
C GLN A 18 6.39 9.39 15.12
N ALA A 19 5.75 8.49 14.42
CA ALA A 19 5.77 8.50 12.97
C ALA A 19 4.36 8.51 12.41
N VAL A 20 4.21 9.09 11.24
CA VAL A 20 2.98 8.99 10.45
C VAL A 20 3.35 8.55 9.05
N ALA A 21 2.67 7.55 8.54
CA ALA A 21 2.87 7.06 7.18
C ALA A 21 1.65 7.41 6.35
N ARG A 22 1.90 7.90 5.17
CA ARG A 22 0.87 8.23 4.21
C ARG A 22 0.93 7.22 3.08
N VAL A 23 -0.16 6.52 2.87
CA VAL A 23 -0.24 5.48 1.86
C VAL A 23 -1.33 5.82 0.86
N ARG A 24 -1.00 5.73 -0.41
CA ARG A 24 -1.98 5.90 -1.48
C ARG A 24 -2.49 4.50 -1.84
N LEU A 25 -3.76 4.27 -1.56
CA LEU A 25 -4.36 2.96 -1.74
C LEU A 25 -5.37 3.02 -2.88
N ALA A 26 -5.23 2.11 -3.83
CA ALA A 26 -6.13 2.00 -4.96
C ALA A 26 -7.12 0.88 -4.71
N THR A 27 -8.41 1.19 -4.75
CA THR A 27 -9.45 0.17 -4.72
C THR A 27 -10.07 0.09 -6.10
N THR A 28 -10.22 -1.12 -6.61
CA THR A 28 -10.74 -1.33 -7.95
C THR A 28 -12.04 -2.09 -7.90
N GLU A 29 -13.00 -1.54 -8.60
CA GLU A 29 -14.29 -2.18 -8.80
C GLU A 29 -14.29 -2.75 -10.20
N LYS A 30 -14.51 -4.05 -10.29
CA LYS A 30 -14.43 -4.71 -11.57
C LYS A 30 -15.59 -4.34 -12.48
N GLY A 31 -15.29 -4.09 -13.74
CA GLY A 31 -16.31 -3.80 -14.73
C GLY A 31 -17.16 -5.02 -15.04
N TYR A 32 -18.23 -4.81 -15.74
CA TYR A 32 -19.16 -5.87 -16.10
C TYR A 32 -19.87 -5.54 -17.40
N THR A 33 -20.59 -6.51 -17.92
CA THR A 33 -21.36 -6.33 -19.15
C THR A 33 -22.85 -6.35 -18.78
N LEU A 34 -23.56 -5.32 -19.23
CA LEU A 34 -24.99 -5.23 -19.02
C LEU A 34 -25.72 -6.19 -19.95
N PRO A 35 -26.98 -6.56 -19.62
CA PRO A 35 -27.76 -7.46 -20.48
C PRO A 35 -27.94 -6.96 -21.91
N ASN A 36 -27.91 -5.64 -22.11
CA ASN A 36 -28.03 -5.06 -23.45
C ASN A 36 -26.71 -5.04 -24.22
N GLY A 37 -25.65 -5.64 -23.68
CA GLY A 37 -24.36 -5.68 -24.36
C GLY A 37 -23.44 -4.52 -24.05
N THR A 38 -23.89 -3.54 -23.29
CA THR A 38 -23.03 -2.40 -22.92
C THR A 38 -21.99 -2.85 -21.91
N GLN A 39 -20.75 -2.49 -22.16
CA GLN A 39 -19.66 -2.83 -21.25
C GLN A 39 -19.40 -1.67 -20.29
N VAL A 40 -19.36 -1.98 -18.99
CA VAL A 40 -19.03 -1.03 -17.95
C VAL A 40 -17.57 -1.31 -17.56
N PRO A 41 -16.67 -0.32 -17.74
CA PRO A 41 -15.25 -0.56 -17.47
C PRO A 41 -14.93 -0.66 -15.98
N ASP A 42 -13.76 -1.15 -15.67
CA ASP A 42 -13.25 -1.16 -14.31
C ASP A 42 -13.14 0.27 -13.80
N ARG A 43 -13.37 0.41 -12.51
CA ARG A 43 -13.25 1.71 -11.87
C ARG A 43 -12.26 1.62 -10.73
N THR A 44 -11.29 2.53 -10.72
CA THR A 44 -10.28 2.60 -9.67
C THR A 44 -10.40 3.94 -8.95
N ASP A 45 -10.52 3.86 -7.65
CA ASP A 45 -10.54 5.03 -6.78
C ASP A 45 -9.28 5.05 -5.94
N TRP A 46 -8.73 6.23 -5.75
CA TRP A 46 -7.51 6.42 -4.97
C TRP A 46 -7.83 7.03 -3.62
N HIS A 47 -7.31 6.41 -2.59
CA HIS A 47 -7.56 6.84 -1.22
C HIS A 47 -6.26 7.22 -0.54
N THR A 48 -6.33 8.21 0.33
CA THR A 48 -5.19 8.57 1.16
C THR A 48 -5.41 7.98 2.54
N VAL A 49 -4.51 7.12 2.95
CA VAL A 49 -4.60 6.44 4.24
C VAL A 49 -3.46 6.91 5.12
N LEU A 50 -3.77 7.30 6.33
CA LEU A 50 -2.77 7.73 7.31
C LEU A 50 -2.64 6.65 8.38
N LEU A 51 -1.41 6.25 8.61
CA LEU A 51 -1.05 5.25 9.60
C LEU A 51 -0.18 5.95 10.65
N TRP A 52 -0.52 5.74 11.91
CA TRP A 52 0.14 6.45 12.99
C TRP A 52 0.92 5.50 13.90
N LYS A 53 1.99 5.98 14.47
CA LYS A 53 2.77 5.27 15.50
C LYS A 53 3.21 3.88 15.04
N GLY A 54 2.79 2.84 15.74
CA GLY A 54 3.20 1.48 15.41
C GLY A 54 2.83 1.04 14.01
N LEU A 55 1.64 1.43 13.54
CA LEU A 55 1.23 1.10 12.18
C LEU A 55 2.13 1.78 11.14
N ALA A 56 2.56 3.00 11.42
CA ALA A 56 3.47 3.71 10.52
C ALA A 56 4.82 2.98 10.43
N LYS A 57 5.30 2.49 11.53
CA LYS A 57 6.57 1.74 11.55
C LYS A 57 6.46 0.43 10.79
N ILE A 58 5.32 -0.24 10.92
CA ILE A 58 5.07 -1.47 10.17
C ILE A 58 5.01 -1.17 8.68
N ALA A 59 4.34 -0.09 8.31
CA ALA A 59 4.25 0.30 6.90
C ALA A 59 5.63 0.63 6.33
N GLU A 60 6.45 1.32 7.10
CA GLU A 60 7.79 1.67 6.67
C GLU A 60 8.63 0.43 6.37
N ARG A 61 8.48 -0.62 7.18
CA ARG A 61 9.31 -1.81 7.05
C ARG A 61 8.77 -2.81 6.02
N TYR A 62 7.48 -2.96 5.93
CA TYR A 62 6.90 -4.10 5.21
C TYR A 62 6.01 -3.74 4.04
N VAL A 63 5.48 -2.53 3.97
CA VAL A 63 4.57 -2.15 2.91
C VAL A 63 5.32 -1.48 1.78
N HIS A 64 5.11 -1.98 0.57
CA HIS A 64 5.76 -1.46 -0.62
C HIS A 64 4.75 -1.26 -1.73
N LYS A 65 5.12 -0.47 -2.71
CA LYS A 65 4.31 -0.26 -3.89
C LYS A 65 3.93 -1.62 -4.50
N GLY A 66 2.66 -1.77 -4.80
CA GLY A 66 2.14 -3.01 -5.38
C GLY A 66 1.59 -3.98 -4.37
N ASP A 67 1.87 -3.80 -3.09
CA ASP A 67 1.35 -4.69 -2.06
C ASP A 67 -0.15 -4.54 -1.92
N LYS A 68 -0.79 -5.63 -1.55
CA LYS A 68 -2.21 -5.63 -1.26
C LYS A 68 -2.39 -5.60 0.25
N ILE A 69 -3.16 -4.64 0.73
CA ILE A 69 -3.37 -4.49 2.16
C ILE A 69 -4.85 -4.30 2.47
N CYS A 70 -5.21 -4.67 3.69
CA CYS A 70 -6.54 -4.42 4.25
C CYS A 70 -6.40 -3.38 5.35
N VAL A 71 -7.18 -2.33 5.27
CA VAL A 71 -7.14 -1.24 6.23
C VAL A 71 -8.52 -1.06 6.84
N GLU A 72 -8.57 -0.94 8.14
CA GLU A 72 -9.78 -0.57 8.85
C GLU A 72 -9.51 0.73 9.59
N GLY A 73 -10.45 1.65 9.49
CA GLY A 73 -10.25 2.93 10.14
C GLY A 73 -11.44 3.85 9.95
N ARG A 74 -11.21 5.12 10.16
CA ARG A 74 -12.26 6.13 10.12
C ARG A 74 -11.99 7.14 9.03
N ILE A 75 -13.05 7.59 8.39
CA ILE A 75 -12.95 8.63 7.39
C ILE A 75 -12.88 9.99 8.10
N ARG A 76 -11.92 10.79 7.71
CA ARG A 76 -11.76 12.14 8.24
C ARG A 76 -11.74 13.15 7.10
N TYR A 77 -12.42 14.24 7.33
CA TYR A 77 -12.46 15.36 6.38
C TYR A 77 -11.72 16.52 6.99
N ARG A 78 -10.93 17.18 6.18
CA ARG A 78 -10.30 18.42 6.59
C ARG A 78 -10.24 19.39 5.42
N SER A 79 -10.08 20.65 5.73
CA SER A 79 -9.90 21.66 4.69
C SER A 79 -8.49 22.21 4.80
N GLU A 80 -7.93 22.53 3.66
CA GLU A 80 -6.64 23.21 3.62
C GLU A 80 -6.71 24.31 2.59
N ASP A 81 -5.99 25.38 2.84
CA ASP A 81 -5.94 26.50 1.93
C ASP A 81 -4.80 26.29 0.95
N THR A 82 -5.10 26.46 -0.33
CA THR A 82 -4.08 26.34 -1.35
C THR A 82 -3.33 27.67 -1.45
N GLN A 83 -2.19 27.64 -2.11
CA GLN A 83 -1.40 28.85 -2.33
C GLN A 83 -2.15 29.89 -3.14
N LYS A 84 -3.17 29.46 -3.88
CA LYS A 84 -3.99 30.38 -4.68
C LYS A 84 -5.13 30.99 -3.89
N GLY A 85 -5.21 30.70 -2.60
CA GLY A 85 -6.29 31.24 -1.78
C GLY A 85 -7.58 30.44 -1.84
N GLU A 86 -7.58 29.32 -2.53
CA GLU A 86 -8.75 28.46 -2.61
C GLU A 86 -8.78 27.48 -1.46
N ARG A 87 -9.98 27.18 -0.99
CA ARG A 87 -10.16 26.18 0.05
C ARG A 87 -10.36 24.81 -0.59
N ARG A 88 -9.53 23.87 -0.17
CA ARG A 88 -9.58 22.53 -0.69
C ARG A 88 -10.00 21.56 0.41
N TYR A 89 -10.93 20.68 0.10
CA TYR A 89 -11.39 19.67 1.05
C TYR A 89 -10.67 18.38 0.77
N VAL A 90 -10.10 17.78 1.81
CA VAL A 90 -9.35 16.54 1.70
C VAL A 90 -10.05 15.47 2.52
N THR A 91 -10.20 14.29 1.91
CA THR A 91 -10.77 13.14 2.59
C THR A 91 -9.64 12.15 2.84
N GLU A 92 -9.46 11.78 4.09
CA GLU A 92 -8.41 10.85 4.49
C GLU A 92 -8.99 9.75 5.35
N ILE A 93 -8.33 8.60 5.36
CA ILE A 93 -8.72 7.50 6.19
C ILE A 93 -7.66 7.35 7.27
N TYR A 94 -8.08 7.50 8.53
CA TYR A 94 -7.18 7.30 9.67
C TYR A 94 -7.28 5.83 10.06
N ALA A 95 -6.22 5.08 9.81
CA ALA A 95 -6.21 3.66 10.02
C ALA A 95 -6.16 3.30 11.50
N ASP A 96 -7.02 2.41 11.90
CA ASP A 96 -6.99 1.82 13.23
C ASP A 96 -6.26 0.49 13.20
N SER A 97 -6.33 -0.21 12.07
CA SER A 97 -5.61 -1.47 11.88
C SER A 97 -5.27 -1.66 10.42
N MET A 98 -4.24 -2.45 10.17
CA MET A 98 -3.79 -2.76 8.83
C MET A 98 -3.30 -4.21 8.80
N GLU A 99 -3.60 -4.89 7.70
CA GLU A 99 -3.17 -6.25 7.50
C GLU A 99 -2.58 -6.39 6.11
N LEU A 100 -1.42 -7.02 6.02
CA LEU A 100 -0.74 -7.23 4.75
C LEU A 100 -1.27 -8.50 4.11
N LEU A 101 -1.81 -8.36 2.91
CA LEU A 101 -2.46 -9.49 2.22
C LEU A 101 -1.65 -10.04 1.05
N THR A 102 -0.54 -9.41 0.70
CA THR A 102 0.30 -9.91 -0.39
C THR A 102 0.86 -11.26 -0.01
N PRO A 103 0.67 -12.28 -0.85
CA PRO A 103 1.20 -13.60 -0.54
C PRO A 103 2.72 -13.58 -0.42
N ARG A 104 3.23 -14.37 0.52
CA ARG A 104 4.66 -14.45 0.74
C ARG A 104 5.39 -14.94 -0.51
N SER A 105 4.80 -15.84 -1.25
CA SER A 105 5.39 -16.35 -2.48
C SER A 105 5.53 -15.26 -3.53
N ALA A 106 4.53 -14.42 -3.68
CA ALA A 106 4.57 -13.31 -4.65
C ALA A 106 5.67 -12.32 -4.30
N ARG A 107 5.84 -12.01 -3.02
CA ARG A 107 6.89 -11.10 -2.58
C ARG A 107 8.27 -11.69 -2.83
N ARG A 108 8.40 -12.98 -2.63
CA ARG A 108 9.64 -13.67 -2.89
C ARG A 108 10.00 -13.64 -4.37
N ASP A 109 9.01 -13.86 -5.23
CA ASP A 109 9.23 -13.82 -6.66
C ASP A 109 9.67 -12.42 -7.12
N GLU A 110 9.06 -11.39 -6.59
CA GLU A 110 9.48 -10.03 -6.91
C GLU A 110 10.91 -9.77 -6.47
N ALA A 111 11.27 -10.23 -5.30
CA ALA A 111 12.62 -10.06 -4.79
C ALA A 111 13.62 -10.79 -5.67
N GLN A 112 13.28 -12.00 -6.11
CA GLN A 112 14.13 -12.76 -7.00
C GLN A 112 14.26 -12.11 -8.36
N GLN A 113 13.20 -11.59 -8.90
CA GLN A 113 13.24 -10.88 -10.17
C GLN A 113 14.13 -9.66 -10.10
N ALA A 114 14.03 -8.93 -9.01
CA ALA A 114 14.87 -7.76 -8.83
C ALA A 114 16.34 -8.15 -8.71
N ALA A 115 16.61 -9.23 -8.00
CA ALA A 115 17.98 -9.72 -7.85
C ALA A 115 18.52 -10.30 -9.14
N SER A 116 17.71 -11.02 -9.88
CA SER A 116 18.14 -11.67 -11.08
C SER A 116 18.36 -10.72 -12.24
N GLY A 117 17.86 -9.52 -12.12
CA GLY A 117 18.20 -8.52 -13.11
C GLY A 117 19.68 -8.41 -13.27
N GLY A 118 20.40 -8.87 -12.30
CA GLY A 118 21.81 -8.91 -12.39
C GLY A 118 22.38 -10.24 -12.64
N GLN A 119 21.82 -11.38 -12.49
CA GLN A 119 22.42 -12.50 -12.62
C GLN A 119 21.93 -13.65 -12.43
N THR A 120 22.10 -14.20 -12.65
CA THR A 120 21.71 -15.33 -12.76
C THR A 120 21.93 -16.15 -11.73
N GLN A 121 22.26 -16.46 -11.34
CA GLN A 121 22.39 -17.27 -10.58
C GLN A 121 21.96 -17.41 -9.65
N ALA A 122 21.91 -17.09 -9.61
CA ALA A 122 21.51 -17.15 -8.73
C ALA A 122 21.23 -18.11 -8.11
N SER A 123 21.43 -18.46 -8.30
CA SER A 123 21.23 -19.40 -7.91
C SER A 123 20.93 -19.51 -6.76
N GLY A 124 21.20 -19.25 -6.50
CA GLY A 124 20.93 -19.51 -5.60
C GLY A 124 20.31 -19.16 -4.78
N GLY A 125 20.21 -18.83 -4.88
CA GLY A 125 19.60 -18.47 -4.13
C GLY A 125 18.93 -18.88 -3.33
N GLN A 126 19.11 -19.13 -3.45
CA GLN A 126 18.61 -19.44 -2.93
C GLN A 126 18.19 -19.38 -2.04
N THR A 127 18.13 -19.33 -2.09
CA THR A 127 17.73 -19.47 -1.48
C THR A 127 17.48 -19.22 -0.57
N GLN A 128 17.61 -19.08 -0.33
CA GLN A 128 17.31 -19.00 0.51
C GLN A 128 16.90 -18.30 1.08
N THR A 129 17.26 -17.92 0.95
CA THR A 129 16.98 -17.17 1.54
C THR A 129 15.87 -16.95 1.86
N ALA A 130 15.64 -17.08 1.41
CA ALA A 130 14.34 -17.15 1.63
C ALA A 130 13.93 -16.99 3.03
N GLY A 131 14.70 -17.33 3.86
CA GLY A 131 14.39 -17.15 5.25
C GLY A 131 13.96 -15.75 5.59
N GLY A 132 14.48 -14.77 4.86
CA GLY A 132 14.13 -13.40 5.15
C GLY A 132 12.66 -13.12 5.05
N SER A 133 12.03 -13.63 4.03
CA SER A 133 10.61 -13.36 3.84
C SER A 133 9.75 -14.05 4.89
N SER A 134 10.23 -15.12 5.47
CA SER A 134 9.44 -15.83 6.46
C SER A 134 9.32 -15.08 7.77
N LYS A 135 10.08 -14.02 7.92
CA LYS A 135 10.06 -13.26 9.18
C LYS A 135 9.07 -12.14 9.21
N LEU A 136 8.24 -11.99 8.21
CA LEU A 136 7.22 -10.98 8.24
C LEU A 136 6.25 -11.25 9.38
N PRO A 137 5.83 -10.21 10.10
CA PRO A 137 4.98 -10.38 11.26
C PRO A 137 3.54 -10.74 10.93
N PHE A 138 3.17 -10.72 9.70
CA PHE A 138 1.79 -11.01 9.27
C PHE A 138 1.58 -12.44 8.87
#